data_be7b46ab1142f74b604eeee75a80f3d8
#
_entry.id   be7b46ab1142f74b604eeee75a80f3d8
#
_cell.length_a   1.000
_cell.length_b   1.000
_cell.length_c   1.000
_cell.angle_alpha   90.00
_cell.angle_beta   90.00
_cell.angle_gamma   90.00
#
_symmetry.space_group_name_H-M   'P 1'
#
loop_
_entity.id
_entity.type
_entity.pdbx_description
1 polymer ?
#
loop_
_entity_poly.entity_id
_entity_poly.type
_entity_poly.pdbx_seq_one_letter_code
_entity_poly.pdbx_strand_id
1 'polypeptide(L)'
;METPKPILEIIVCTVEDAIAAERGAATRLEIISHYEVGGLTPSFELVREITSTVNVPARVMLRETEPFIVTNEKEIENLCDAAREFARLPIDGLVLGFLKNGPNGIQIDHYLLSRVLACAPNLKATFHRAFESLPDPMGAIAELKRHRQIDCILSRGKGEEWAAELPRFIDWDRAGHPEIRMLLGGGVGKEAIEAFCKASSFRSFHIGQAVRDQERIDGKVLAERVREIEELVRHVNDK
;
A
#
# COMPACT_ATOMS: atom_id res chain seq x y z
N MET A 1 14.69 14.90 -15.88
CA MET A 1 13.54 14.01 -15.60
C MET A 1 12.78 14.65 -14.45
N GLU A 2 11.47 14.82 -14.56
CA GLU A 2 10.66 15.30 -13.44
C GLU A 2 10.77 14.33 -12.26
N THR A 3 10.97 14.86 -11.07
CA THR A 3 10.97 14.08 -9.84
C THR A 3 9.56 13.49 -9.66
N PRO A 4 9.41 12.20 -9.42
CA PRO A 4 8.09 11.59 -9.22
C PRO A 4 7.35 12.29 -8.07
N LYS A 5 6.06 12.57 -8.24
CA LYS A 5 5.24 13.18 -7.19
C LYS A 5 5.31 12.32 -5.92
N PRO A 6 5.44 12.93 -4.72
CA PRO A 6 5.40 12.21 -3.47
C PRO A 6 4.11 11.39 -3.32
N ILE A 7 4.21 10.23 -2.66
CA ILE A 7 3.05 9.45 -2.21
C ILE A 7 3.01 9.51 -0.68
N LEU A 8 2.00 10.16 -0.14
CA LEU A 8 1.62 10.04 1.26
C LEU A 8 0.28 9.29 1.30
N GLU A 9 0.36 7.98 1.51
CA GLU A 9 -0.81 7.11 1.59
C GLU A 9 -1.21 6.90 3.05
N ILE A 10 -2.48 7.16 3.36
CA ILE A 10 -3.04 7.03 4.70
C ILE A 10 -4.03 5.87 4.75
N ILE A 11 -3.86 4.99 5.74
CA ILE A 11 -4.81 3.91 6.04
C ILE A 11 -6.08 4.50 6.63
N VAL A 12 -7.23 4.19 6.03
CA VAL A 12 -8.55 4.63 6.47
C VAL A 12 -9.51 3.45 6.61
N CYS A 13 -10.29 3.45 7.68
CA CYS A 13 -11.27 2.41 7.99
C CYS A 13 -12.71 2.96 8.05
N THR A 14 -12.87 4.28 8.03
CA THR A 14 -14.15 4.99 8.11
C THR A 14 -14.17 6.20 7.18
N VAL A 15 -15.36 6.75 6.94
CA VAL A 15 -15.53 7.99 6.17
C VAL A 15 -14.88 9.17 6.89
N GLU A 16 -14.97 9.23 8.21
CA GLU A 16 -14.36 10.27 9.04
C GLU A 16 -12.83 10.24 8.94
N ASP A 17 -12.22 9.04 8.91
CA ASP A 17 -10.79 8.88 8.67
C ASP A 17 -10.38 9.46 7.30
N ALA A 18 -11.18 9.17 6.26
CA ALA A 18 -10.91 9.67 4.90
C ALA A 18 -11.01 11.20 4.82
N ILE A 19 -12.03 11.79 5.45
CA ILE A 19 -12.18 13.26 5.54
C ILE A 19 -11.00 13.88 6.28
N ALA A 20 -10.56 13.29 7.38
CA ALA A 20 -9.40 13.79 8.14
C ALA A 20 -8.11 13.67 7.32
N ALA A 21 -7.91 12.56 6.60
CA ALA A 21 -6.75 12.37 5.73
C ALA A 21 -6.72 13.40 4.58
N GLU A 22 -7.86 13.66 3.91
CA GLU A 22 -7.97 14.71 2.88
C GLU A 22 -7.64 16.09 3.43
N ARG A 23 -8.21 16.46 4.59
CA ARG A 23 -7.93 17.73 5.25
C ARG A 23 -6.47 17.89 5.66
N GLY A 24 -5.78 16.80 5.94
CA GLY A 24 -4.36 16.74 6.21
C GLY A 24 -3.46 16.70 4.97
N ALA A 25 -4.04 16.78 3.76
CA ALA A 25 -3.36 16.75 2.48
C ALA A 25 -2.69 15.40 2.15
N ALA A 26 -3.28 14.28 2.57
CA ALA A 26 -2.93 12.96 2.04
C ALA A 26 -3.02 12.97 0.51
N THR A 27 -2.08 12.28 -0.15
CA THR A 27 -2.07 12.21 -1.62
C THR A 27 -2.73 10.93 -2.15
N ARG A 28 -2.93 9.94 -1.27
CA ARG A 28 -3.64 8.68 -1.56
C ARG A 28 -4.22 8.10 -0.27
N LEU A 29 -5.30 7.36 -0.39
CA LEU A 29 -5.88 6.57 0.70
C LEU A 29 -5.68 5.08 0.43
N GLU A 30 -5.52 4.29 1.50
CA GLU A 30 -5.76 2.86 1.47
C GLU A 30 -6.98 2.56 2.31
N ILE A 31 -8.04 2.04 1.68
CA ILE A 31 -9.30 1.69 2.35
C ILE A 31 -9.24 0.22 2.76
N ILE A 32 -9.37 -0.04 4.05
CA ILE A 32 -9.35 -1.40 4.61
C ILE A 32 -10.49 -1.62 5.61
N SER A 33 -10.76 -2.89 5.91
CA SER A 33 -11.42 -3.33 7.14
C SER A 33 -10.42 -4.08 8.03
N HIS A 34 -10.78 -4.39 9.27
CA HIS A 34 -10.00 -5.25 10.17
C HIS A 34 -8.51 -4.85 10.24
N TYR A 35 -8.25 -3.61 10.65
CA TYR A 35 -6.88 -3.09 10.73
C TYR A 35 -6.01 -3.89 11.70
N GLU A 36 -6.58 -4.48 12.74
CA GLU A 36 -5.90 -5.31 13.75
C GLU A 36 -5.19 -6.55 13.18
N VAL A 37 -5.66 -7.05 12.04
CA VAL A 37 -5.02 -8.17 11.30
C VAL A 37 -4.24 -7.71 10.07
N GLY A 38 -3.96 -6.41 9.98
CA GLY A 38 -3.19 -5.81 8.88
C GLY A 38 -4.02 -5.49 7.63
N GLY A 39 -5.34 -5.43 7.74
CA GLY A 39 -6.26 -5.04 6.70
C GLY A 39 -6.84 -6.20 5.90
N LEU A 40 -8.16 -6.22 5.79
CA LEU A 40 -8.95 -7.11 4.93
C LEU A 40 -9.81 -6.28 3.97
N THR A 41 -10.44 -6.95 3.01
CA THR A 41 -11.38 -6.37 2.05
C THR A 41 -12.49 -5.60 2.79
N PRO A 42 -12.66 -4.31 2.55
CA PRO A 42 -13.76 -3.51 3.11
C PRO A 42 -15.08 -3.82 2.39
N SER A 43 -16.21 -3.41 2.99
CA SER A 43 -17.49 -3.51 2.30
C SER A 43 -17.56 -2.55 1.09
N PHE A 44 -18.31 -2.95 0.08
CA PHE A 44 -18.55 -2.12 -1.10
C PHE A 44 -19.19 -0.77 -0.73
N GLU A 45 -20.10 -0.78 0.24
CA GLU A 45 -20.80 0.42 0.72
C GLU A 45 -19.82 1.42 1.32
N LEU A 46 -18.86 0.97 2.15
CA LEU A 46 -17.83 1.84 2.74
C LEU A 46 -16.97 2.48 1.66
N VAL A 47 -16.51 1.70 0.68
CA VAL A 47 -15.68 2.22 -0.41
C VAL A 47 -16.46 3.25 -1.24
N ARG A 48 -17.72 2.95 -1.57
CA ARG A 48 -18.60 3.85 -2.31
C ARG A 48 -18.83 5.16 -1.55
N GLU A 49 -19.08 5.09 -0.25
CA GLU A 49 -19.31 6.26 0.59
C GLU A 49 -18.05 7.13 0.68
N ILE A 50 -16.88 6.54 0.95
CA ILE A 50 -15.61 7.26 0.97
C ILE A 50 -15.36 7.95 -0.37
N THR A 51 -15.44 7.22 -1.49
CA THR A 51 -15.13 7.76 -2.82
C THR A 51 -16.14 8.79 -3.34
N SER A 52 -17.33 8.85 -2.74
CA SER A 52 -18.31 9.92 -2.99
C SER A 52 -18.13 11.14 -2.09
N THR A 53 -17.39 11.01 -1.00
CA THR A 53 -17.21 12.06 0.02
C THR A 53 -15.92 12.84 -0.13
N VAL A 54 -14.82 12.19 -0.55
CA VAL A 54 -13.51 12.81 -0.72
C VAL A 54 -12.99 12.67 -2.14
N ASN A 55 -12.07 13.55 -2.54
CA ASN A 55 -11.47 13.56 -3.88
C ASN A 55 -10.06 12.95 -3.94
N VAL A 56 -9.53 12.50 -2.80
CA VAL A 56 -8.21 11.86 -2.74
C VAL A 56 -8.27 10.51 -3.43
N PRO A 57 -7.34 10.20 -4.37
CA PRO A 57 -7.26 8.89 -4.98
C PRO A 57 -7.20 7.77 -3.93
N ALA A 58 -7.94 6.70 -4.12
CA ALA A 58 -8.05 5.63 -3.15
C ALA A 58 -7.67 4.28 -3.75
N ARG A 59 -6.92 3.47 -2.99
CA ARG A 59 -6.70 2.04 -3.24
C ARG A 59 -7.47 1.23 -2.21
N VAL A 60 -7.97 0.09 -2.63
CA VAL A 60 -8.83 -0.77 -1.80
C VAL A 60 -8.16 -2.10 -1.56
N MET A 61 -8.06 -2.49 -0.29
CA MET A 61 -7.54 -3.79 0.08
C MET A 61 -8.42 -4.91 -0.50
N LEU A 62 -7.76 -5.88 -1.10
CA LEU A 62 -8.36 -7.09 -1.64
C LEU A 62 -7.70 -8.32 -1.02
N ARG A 63 -8.18 -8.72 0.14
CA ARG A 63 -7.67 -9.81 0.96
C ARG A 63 -8.79 -10.31 1.87
N GLU A 64 -9.16 -11.58 1.74
CA GLU A 64 -10.28 -12.18 2.48
C GLU A 64 -9.88 -12.72 3.86
N THR A 65 -8.65 -13.22 3.97
CA THR A 65 -8.12 -13.89 5.16
C THR A 65 -6.71 -13.44 5.49
N GLU A 66 -6.25 -13.69 6.74
CA GLU A 66 -4.89 -13.29 7.15
C GLU A 66 -3.75 -13.93 6.35
N PRO A 67 -3.78 -15.23 6.00
CA PRO A 67 -2.74 -15.82 5.18
C PRO A 67 -2.67 -15.21 3.78
N PHE A 68 -1.45 -15.08 3.27
CA PHE A 68 -1.22 -14.64 1.89
C PHE A 68 -1.33 -15.78 0.86
N ILE A 69 -1.50 -17.02 1.35
CA ILE A 69 -1.67 -18.23 0.51
C ILE A 69 -3.15 -18.57 0.48
N VAL A 70 -3.75 -18.42 -0.69
CA VAL A 70 -5.15 -18.74 -0.95
C VAL A 70 -5.23 -20.10 -1.62
N THR A 71 -5.95 -21.04 -1.01
CA THR A 71 -6.10 -22.42 -1.52
C THR A 71 -7.55 -22.81 -1.79
N ASN A 72 -8.50 -22.00 -1.34
CA ASN A 72 -9.92 -22.26 -1.47
C ASN A 72 -10.49 -21.55 -2.71
N GLU A 73 -11.07 -22.33 -3.65
CA GLU A 73 -11.65 -21.76 -4.88
C GLU A 73 -12.77 -20.76 -4.58
N LYS A 74 -13.55 -20.97 -3.52
CA LYS A 74 -14.60 -19.99 -3.12
C LYS A 74 -14.01 -18.64 -2.72
N GLU A 75 -12.87 -18.64 -2.01
CA GLU A 75 -12.17 -17.41 -1.68
C GLU A 75 -11.63 -16.71 -2.94
N ILE A 76 -11.11 -17.47 -3.89
CA ILE A 76 -10.67 -16.92 -5.19
C ILE A 76 -11.83 -16.28 -5.95
N GLU A 77 -13.01 -16.93 -5.97
CA GLU A 77 -14.21 -16.37 -6.58
C GLU A 77 -14.62 -15.06 -5.90
N ASN A 78 -14.66 -15.02 -4.56
CA ASN A 78 -14.96 -13.82 -3.81
C ASN A 78 -14.00 -12.66 -4.13
N LEU A 79 -12.70 -12.94 -4.18
CA LEU A 79 -11.68 -11.94 -4.57
C LEU A 79 -11.92 -11.40 -5.99
N CYS A 80 -12.25 -12.27 -6.93
CA CYS A 80 -12.57 -11.88 -8.31
C CYS A 80 -13.86 -11.05 -8.39
N ASP A 81 -14.89 -11.42 -7.63
CA ASP A 81 -16.16 -10.68 -7.59
C ASP A 81 -15.97 -9.31 -6.95
N ALA A 82 -15.27 -9.22 -5.82
CA ALA A 82 -14.94 -7.95 -5.18
C ALA A 82 -14.11 -7.05 -6.11
N ALA A 83 -13.12 -7.60 -6.84
CA ALA A 83 -12.35 -6.85 -7.83
C ALA A 83 -13.24 -6.24 -8.93
N ARG A 84 -14.22 -7.02 -9.45
CA ARG A 84 -15.18 -6.54 -10.46
C ARG A 84 -16.09 -5.45 -9.90
N GLU A 85 -16.55 -5.59 -8.66
CA GLU A 85 -17.41 -4.60 -8.01
C GLU A 85 -16.66 -3.30 -7.77
N PHE A 86 -15.47 -3.36 -7.17
CA PHE A 86 -14.65 -2.17 -6.94
C PHE A 86 -14.23 -1.47 -8.22
N ALA A 87 -14.02 -2.19 -9.32
CA ALA A 87 -13.71 -1.59 -10.61
C ALA A 87 -14.83 -0.70 -11.19
N ARG A 88 -16.04 -0.71 -10.59
CA ARG A 88 -17.16 0.19 -10.95
C ARG A 88 -17.13 1.50 -10.19
N LEU A 89 -16.29 1.61 -9.17
CA LEU A 89 -16.14 2.81 -8.33
C LEU A 89 -14.97 3.67 -8.83
N PRO A 90 -14.96 4.97 -8.53
CA PRO A 90 -13.87 5.88 -8.91
C PRO A 90 -12.65 5.72 -8.01
N ILE A 91 -12.05 4.54 -7.99
CA ILE A 91 -10.84 4.22 -7.24
C ILE A 91 -9.60 4.23 -8.15
N ASP A 92 -8.42 4.50 -7.58
CA ASP A 92 -7.13 4.47 -8.26
C ASP A 92 -6.63 3.03 -8.48
N GLY A 93 -6.94 2.14 -7.57
CA GLY A 93 -6.45 0.77 -7.67
C GLY A 93 -6.82 -0.15 -6.51
N LEU A 94 -6.22 -1.33 -6.55
CA LEU A 94 -6.36 -2.37 -5.55
C LEU A 94 -5.06 -2.53 -4.75
N VAL A 95 -5.16 -3.06 -3.53
CA VAL A 95 -4.02 -3.52 -2.73
C VAL A 95 -4.17 -5.02 -2.53
N LEU A 96 -3.21 -5.80 -3.00
CA LEU A 96 -3.31 -7.26 -3.02
C LEU A 96 -1.91 -7.90 -3.01
N GLY A 97 -1.85 -9.20 -2.81
CA GLY A 97 -0.61 -9.97 -2.89
C GLY A 97 -0.89 -11.42 -2.55
N PHE A 98 -0.63 -12.32 -3.50
CA PHE A 98 -0.91 -13.74 -3.36
C PHE A 98 0.38 -14.54 -3.46
N LEU A 99 0.55 -15.45 -2.52
CA LEU A 99 1.70 -16.34 -2.43
C LEU A 99 1.26 -17.80 -2.56
N LYS A 100 2.21 -18.64 -2.91
CA LYS A 100 2.04 -20.12 -2.90
C LYS A 100 3.31 -20.79 -2.44
N ASN A 101 3.19 -22.02 -1.98
CA ASN A 101 4.32 -22.91 -1.75
C ASN A 101 4.91 -23.36 -3.08
N GLY A 102 6.21 -23.28 -3.22
CA GLY A 102 6.95 -23.76 -4.39
C GLY A 102 8.08 -24.70 -3.98
N PRO A 103 8.78 -25.29 -4.96
CA PRO A 103 9.86 -26.26 -4.69
C PRO A 103 11.04 -25.64 -3.94
N ASN A 104 11.23 -24.33 -4.06
CA ASN A 104 12.32 -23.57 -3.42
C ASN A 104 11.83 -22.62 -2.31
N GLY A 105 10.66 -22.87 -1.73
CA GLY A 105 10.04 -22.04 -0.71
C GLY A 105 8.86 -21.22 -1.21
N ILE A 106 8.52 -20.16 -0.47
CA ILE A 106 7.41 -19.26 -0.79
C ILE A 106 7.73 -18.46 -2.06
N GLN A 107 6.75 -18.38 -2.95
CA GLN A 107 6.83 -17.63 -4.21
C GLN A 107 5.53 -16.91 -4.53
N ILE A 108 5.57 -15.95 -5.46
CA ILE A 108 4.38 -15.25 -5.94
C ILE A 108 3.45 -16.24 -6.66
N ASP A 109 2.17 -16.18 -6.35
CA ASP A 109 1.16 -16.88 -7.13
C ASP A 109 0.75 -16.06 -8.35
N HIS A 110 1.53 -16.16 -9.41
CA HIS A 110 1.27 -15.42 -10.65
C HIS A 110 -0.05 -15.80 -11.33
N TYR A 111 -0.51 -17.05 -11.15
CA TYR A 111 -1.79 -17.48 -11.71
C TYR A 111 -2.94 -16.75 -11.04
N LEU A 112 -2.99 -16.78 -9.70
CA LEU A 112 -4.03 -16.11 -8.94
C LEU A 112 -3.95 -14.57 -9.13
N LEU A 113 -2.74 -14.02 -9.09
CA LEU A 113 -2.51 -12.60 -9.30
C LEU A 113 -3.06 -12.14 -10.67
N SER A 114 -2.75 -12.86 -11.75
CA SER A 114 -3.26 -12.56 -13.09
C SER A 114 -4.77 -12.73 -13.18
N ARG A 115 -5.34 -13.75 -12.55
CA ARG A 115 -6.78 -14.01 -12.54
C ARG A 115 -7.57 -12.89 -11.89
N VAL A 116 -7.10 -12.40 -10.72
CA VAL A 116 -7.75 -11.31 -9.99
C VAL A 116 -7.58 -9.99 -10.73
N LEU A 117 -6.37 -9.66 -11.19
CA LEU A 117 -6.10 -8.43 -11.94
C LEU A 117 -6.92 -8.33 -13.25
N ALA A 118 -7.17 -9.46 -13.91
CA ALA A 118 -8.03 -9.49 -15.10
C ALA A 118 -9.50 -9.13 -14.83
N CYS A 119 -9.95 -9.23 -13.56
CA CYS A 119 -11.30 -8.82 -13.16
C CYS A 119 -11.46 -7.30 -13.05
N ALA A 120 -10.34 -6.55 -12.95
CA ALA A 120 -10.31 -5.10 -12.84
C ALA A 120 -9.23 -4.51 -13.78
N PRO A 121 -9.35 -4.66 -15.11
CA PRO A 121 -8.24 -4.42 -16.05
C PRO A 121 -7.77 -2.96 -16.14
N ASN A 122 -8.61 -2.02 -15.73
CA ASN A 122 -8.32 -0.57 -15.78
C ASN A 122 -7.72 -0.03 -14.48
N LEU A 123 -7.67 -0.83 -13.41
CA LEU A 123 -7.14 -0.42 -12.13
C LEU A 123 -5.64 -0.72 -12.00
N LYS A 124 -4.94 0.16 -11.30
CA LYS A 124 -3.58 -0.10 -10.82
C LYS A 124 -3.61 -1.01 -9.59
N ALA A 125 -2.44 -1.50 -9.18
CA ALA A 125 -2.37 -2.31 -7.98
C ALA A 125 -1.06 -2.10 -7.19
N THR A 126 -1.19 -2.11 -5.86
CA THR A 126 -0.07 -2.24 -4.93
C THR A 126 0.07 -3.71 -4.55
N PHE A 127 1.25 -4.29 -4.74
CA PHE A 127 1.58 -5.57 -4.12
C PHE A 127 1.95 -5.33 -2.66
N HIS A 128 1.11 -5.81 -1.75
CA HIS A 128 1.22 -5.49 -0.32
C HIS A 128 2.36 -6.26 0.38
N ARG A 129 2.37 -6.23 1.71
CA ARG A 129 3.44 -6.79 2.56
C ARG A 129 3.67 -8.31 2.44
N ALA A 130 2.89 -9.04 1.65
CA ALA A 130 3.24 -10.41 1.22
C ALA A 130 4.64 -10.46 0.58
N PHE A 131 5.11 -9.35 -0.01
CA PHE A 131 6.46 -9.17 -0.51
C PHE A 131 7.55 -9.52 0.52
N GLU A 132 7.32 -9.24 1.80
CA GLU A 132 8.28 -9.50 2.88
C GLU A 132 8.53 -10.99 3.15
N SER A 133 7.61 -11.87 2.72
CA SER A 133 7.74 -13.32 2.85
C SER A 133 8.58 -13.95 1.74
N LEU A 134 8.93 -13.19 0.69
CA LEU A 134 9.68 -13.70 -0.44
C LEU A 134 11.18 -13.79 -0.11
N PRO A 135 11.84 -14.91 -0.43
CA PRO A 135 13.25 -15.11 -0.11
C PRO A 135 14.20 -14.23 -0.93
N ASP A 136 13.83 -13.91 -2.18
CA ASP A 136 14.59 -13.06 -3.11
C ASP A 136 13.75 -11.82 -3.51
N PRO A 137 13.87 -10.69 -2.77
CA PRO A 137 13.14 -9.47 -3.11
C PRO A 137 13.51 -8.88 -4.46
N MET A 138 14.77 -8.98 -4.90
CA MET A 138 15.21 -8.43 -6.20
C MET A 138 14.60 -9.21 -7.37
N GLY A 139 14.62 -10.54 -7.29
CA GLY A 139 13.92 -11.39 -8.24
C GLY A 139 12.41 -11.15 -8.24
N ALA A 140 11.81 -11.00 -7.06
CA ALA A 140 10.38 -10.71 -6.92
C ALA A 140 9.96 -9.38 -7.58
N ILE A 141 10.78 -8.31 -7.46
CA ILE A 141 10.55 -7.05 -8.17
C ILE A 141 10.54 -7.28 -9.69
N ALA A 142 11.53 -8.02 -10.20
CA ALA A 142 11.63 -8.33 -11.62
C ALA A 142 10.43 -9.17 -12.13
N GLU A 143 9.92 -10.10 -11.29
CA GLU A 143 8.74 -10.89 -11.60
C GLU A 143 7.46 -10.05 -11.60
N LEU A 144 7.29 -9.15 -10.61
CA LEU A 144 6.11 -8.30 -10.50
C LEU A 144 5.98 -7.30 -11.66
N LYS A 145 7.08 -6.85 -12.25
CA LYS A 145 7.07 -6.00 -13.47
C LYS A 145 6.36 -6.64 -14.67
N ARG A 146 6.20 -7.97 -14.70
CA ARG A 146 5.42 -8.65 -15.75
C ARG A 146 3.93 -8.35 -15.68
N HIS A 147 3.44 -7.87 -14.53
CA HIS A 147 2.06 -7.46 -14.30
C HIS A 147 1.94 -5.94 -14.42
N ARG A 148 1.61 -5.44 -15.60
CA ARG A 148 1.58 -3.99 -15.91
C ARG A 148 0.68 -3.14 -14.99
N GLN A 149 -0.23 -3.76 -14.27
CA GLN A 149 -1.10 -3.09 -13.30
C GLN A 149 -0.39 -2.86 -11.97
N ILE A 150 0.61 -3.69 -11.62
CA ILE A 150 1.42 -3.49 -10.41
C ILE A 150 2.34 -2.29 -10.63
N ASP A 151 2.07 -1.21 -9.92
CA ASP A 151 2.86 0.03 -9.99
C ASP A 151 3.46 0.42 -8.63
N CYS A 152 3.09 -0.28 -7.55
CA CYS A 152 3.66 -0.10 -6.23
C CYS A 152 3.93 -1.46 -5.55
N ILE A 153 4.96 -1.48 -4.70
CA ILE A 153 5.22 -2.56 -3.74
C ILE A 153 5.29 -1.94 -2.35
N LEU A 154 4.43 -2.42 -1.44
CA LEU A 154 4.43 -1.99 -0.05
C LEU A 154 5.30 -2.93 0.78
N SER A 155 6.26 -2.37 1.51
CA SER A 155 7.10 -3.13 2.44
C SER A 155 7.58 -2.27 3.61
N ARG A 156 7.87 -2.94 4.73
CA ARG A 156 8.64 -2.38 5.85
C ARG A 156 10.16 -2.57 5.67
N GLY A 157 10.57 -3.49 4.85
CA GLY A 157 11.92 -4.05 4.86
C GLY A 157 12.02 -5.30 5.74
N LYS A 158 13.23 -5.70 6.09
CA LYS A 158 13.50 -6.93 6.88
C LYS A 158 14.13 -6.66 8.25
N GLY A 159 14.56 -5.43 8.53
CA GLY A 159 15.27 -5.05 9.76
C GLY A 159 14.36 -4.40 10.80
N GLU A 160 14.91 -4.21 11.98
CA GLU A 160 14.23 -3.55 13.09
C GLU A 160 14.44 -2.03 13.06
N GLU A 161 15.58 -1.56 12.55
CA GLU A 161 15.96 -0.15 12.52
C GLU A 161 15.89 0.42 11.10
N TRP A 162 15.22 1.56 10.94
CA TRP A 162 15.01 2.24 9.67
C TRP A 162 16.30 2.66 8.96
N ALA A 163 17.29 3.09 9.73
CA ALA A 163 18.59 3.48 9.16
C ALA A 163 19.31 2.32 8.47
N ALA A 164 19.16 1.10 8.98
CA ALA A 164 19.73 -0.11 8.38
C ALA A 164 18.94 -0.56 7.12
N GLU A 165 17.65 -0.23 7.04
CA GLU A 165 16.80 -0.59 5.88
C GLU A 165 16.97 0.37 4.70
N LEU A 166 17.39 1.62 4.95
CA LEU A 166 17.46 2.66 3.93
C LEU A 166 18.25 2.26 2.65
N PRO A 167 19.48 1.72 2.71
CA PRO A 167 20.23 1.35 1.50
C PRO A 167 19.49 0.28 0.68
N ARG A 168 18.94 -0.72 1.35
CA ARG A 168 18.17 -1.81 0.73
C ARG A 168 16.92 -1.29 0.03
N PHE A 169 16.19 -0.40 0.69
CA PHE A 169 14.98 0.20 0.14
C PHE A 169 15.27 1.05 -1.09
N ILE A 170 16.37 1.81 -1.08
CA ILE A 170 16.82 2.59 -2.25
C ILE A 170 17.17 1.66 -3.42
N ASP A 171 17.83 0.54 -3.16
CA ASP A 171 18.17 -0.43 -4.21
C ASP A 171 16.92 -1.10 -4.78
N TRP A 172 15.93 -1.44 -3.95
CA TRP A 172 14.64 -1.97 -4.39
C TRP A 172 13.85 -0.94 -5.22
N ASP A 173 13.79 0.31 -4.77
CA ASP A 173 13.12 1.38 -5.51
C ASP A 173 13.78 1.62 -6.87
N ARG A 174 15.12 1.64 -6.92
CA ARG A 174 15.87 1.72 -8.17
C ARG A 174 15.59 0.52 -9.08
N ALA A 175 15.55 -0.69 -8.54
CA ALA A 175 15.24 -1.90 -9.30
C ALA A 175 13.80 -1.90 -9.82
N GLY A 176 12.86 -1.32 -9.07
CA GLY A 176 11.45 -1.16 -9.46
C GLY A 176 11.25 -0.15 -10.60
N HIS A 177 12.03 0.95 -10.58
CA HIS A 177 11.85 2.06 -11.52
C HIS A 177 12.04 1.66 -13.00
N PRO A 178 11.31 2.32 -13.94
CA PRO A 178 10.22 3.30 -13.70
C PRO A 178 8.85 2.66 -13.47
N GLU A 179 8.69 1.35 -13.61
CA GLU A 179 7.40 0.67 -13.65
C GLU A 179 6.76 0.54 -12.27
N ILE A 180 7.58 0.26 -11.25
CA ILE A 180 7.14 0.00 -9.88
C ILE A 180 7.85 0.94 -8.91
N ARG A 181 7.10 1.56 -8.01
CA ARG A 181 7.61 2.37 -6.90
C ARG A 181 7.54 1.57 -5.61
N MET A 182 8.60 1.65 -4.81
CA MET A 182 8.52 1.16 -3.44
C MET A 182 7.71 2.12 -2.58
N LEU A 183 6.92 1.57 -1.66
CA LEU A 183 6.12 2.29 -0.69
C LEU A 183 6.53 1.81 0.70
N LEU A 184 7.09 2.72 1.50
CA LEU A 184 7.57 2.40 2.83
C LEU A 184 6.40 2.42 3.82
N GLY A 185 6.11 1.28 4.45
CA GLY A 185 5.03 1.13 5.43
C GLY A 185 5.37 0.16 6.56
N GLY A 186 4.41 -0.12 7.44
CA GLY A 186 4.59 -1.07 8.54
C GLY A 186 5.23 -0.46 9.79
N GLY A 187 4.58 0.53 10.37
CA GLY A 187 5.02 1.22 11.59
C GLY A 187 5.91 2.44 11.32
N VAL A 188 5.75 3.05 10.15
CA VAL A 188 6.47 4.27 9.78
C VAL A 188 5.97 5.46 10.59
N GLY A 189 6.88 6.12 11.29
CA GLY A 189 6.67 7.36 12.03
C GLY A 189 7.55 8.49 11.52
N LYS A 190 7.53 9.64 12.21
CA LYS A 190 8.28 10.85 11.83
C LYS A 190 9.78 10.60 11.67
N GLU A 191 10.39 9.85 12.59
CA GLU A 191 11.84 9.54 12.57
C GLU A 191 12.26 8.80 11.29
N ALA A 192 11.48 7.79 10.90
CA ALA A 192 11.74 7.04 9.67
C ALA A 192 11.62 7.93 8.43
N ILE A 193 10.57 8.75 8.35
CA ILE A 193 10.34 9.68 7.25
C ILE A 193 11.51 10.67 7.15
N GLU A 194 11.91 11.28 8.26
CA GLU A 194 13.05 12.20 8.30
C GLU A 194 14.35 11.54 7.83
N ALA A 195 14.64 10.32 8.31
CA ALA A 195 15.84 9.58 7.93
C ALA A 195 15.86 9.31 6.42
N PHE A 196 14.77 8.82 5.86
CA PHE A 196 14.66 8.54 4.42
C PHE A 196 14.72 9.83 3.57
N CYS A 197 14.01 10.86 3.98
CA CYS A 197 13.98 12.14 3.27
C CYS A 197 15.33 12.89 3.31
N LYS A 198 16.08 12.80 4.40
CA LYS A 198 17.41 13.42 4.53
C LYS A 198 18.49 12.70 3.71
N ALA A 199 18.40 11.37 3.64
CA ALA A 199 19.43 10.55 3.03
C ALA A 199 19.20 10.22 1.54
N SER A 200 17.99 10.50 1.01
CA SER A 200 17.63 10.14 -0.36
C SER A 200 16.51 11.01 -0.92
N SER A 201 16.22 10.85 -2.21
CA SER A 201 15.06 11.43 -2.89
C SER A 201 13.78 10.60 -2.70
N PHE A 202 13.80 9.58 -1.87
CA PHE A 202 12.63 8.71 -1.62
C PHE A 202 11.50 9.49 -0.95
N ARG A 203 10.29 9.43 -1.51
CA ARG A 203 9.11 10.19 -1.08
C ARG A 203 7.82 9.40 -1.20
N SER A 204 7.82 8.12 -0.79
CA SER A 204 6.65 7.25 -0.91
C SER A 204 6.41 6.52 0.42
N PHE A 205 5.46 7.02 1.19
CA PHE A 205 5.18 6.55 2.56
C PHE A 205 3.73 6.10 2.72
N HIS A 206 3.57 5.01 3.45
CA HIS A 206 2.28 4.42 3.81
C HIS A 206 2.15 4.45 5.34
N ILE A 207 1.19 5.21 5.83
CA ILE A 207 1.08 5.58 7.24
C ILE A 207 -0.26 5.11 7.82
N GLY A 208 -0.18 4.42 8.93
CA GLY A 208 -1.35 3.97 9.68
C GLY A 208 -1.44 4.64 11.06
N GLN A 209 -0.77 4.06 12.06
CA GLN A 209 -0.89 4.45 13.47
C GLN A 209 -0.36 5.86 13.77
N ALA A 210 0.73 6.29 13.14
CA ALA A 210 1.38 7.56 13.45
C ALA A 210 0.49 8.79 13.24
N VAL A 211 -0.57 8.69 12.41
CA VAL A 211 -1.54 9.78 12.19
C VAL A 211 -2.82 9.63 12.99
N ARG A 212 -2.93 8.59 13.84
CA ARG A 212 -4.12 8.32 14.63
C ARG A 212 -4.01 8.87 16.05
N ASP A 213 -5.16 9.08 16.68
CA ASP A 213 -5.21 9.46 18.09
C ASP A 213 -4.46 8.43 18.95
N GLN A 214 -3.61 8.94 19.85
CA GLN A 214 -2.72 8.16 20.70
C GLN A 214 -1.87 7.09 19.96
N GLU A 215 -1.71 7.22 18.65
CA GLU A 215 -1.01 6.25 17.78
C GLU A 215 -1.56 4.82 17.90
N ARG A 216 -2.87 4.70 18.15
CA ARG A 216 -3.53 3.42 18.31
C ARG A 216 -4.19 2.97 17.02
N ILE A 217 -4.28 1.66 16.79
CA ILE A 217 -4.95 1.06 15.63
C ILE A 217 -6.43 1.45 15.58
N ASP A 218 -7.10 1.50 16.74
CA ASP A 218 -8.50 1.87 16.92
C ASP A 218 -8.73 3.38 17.11
N GLY A 219 -7.66 4.19 17.12
CA GLY A 219 -7.75 5.65 17.16
C GLY A 219 -8.24 6.23 15.84
N LYS A 220 -8.86 7.41 15.88
CA LYS A 220 -9.30 8.15 14.68
C LYS A 220 -8.10 8.82 14.00
N VAL A 221 -8.12 8.91 12.68
CA VAL A 221 -7.15 9.71 11.93
C VAL A 221 -7.32 11.19 12.28
N LEU A 222 -6.22 11.88 12.57
CA LEU A 222 -6.17 13.29 12.94
C LEU A 222 -5.56 14.11 11.79
N ALA A 223 -6.31 15.05 11.25
CA ALA A 223 -5.90 15.86 10.11
C ALA A 223 -4.61 16.66 10.35
N GLU A 224 -4.42 17.15 11.58
CA GLU A 224 -3.20 17.85 12.00
C GLU A 224 -1.97 16.94 11.94
N ARG A 225 -2.08 15.68 12.35
CA ARG A 225 -0.97 14.71 12.28
C ARG A 225 -0.64 14.33 10.84
N VAL A 226 -1.65 14.17 9.99
CA VAL A 226 -1.44 13.93 8.55
C VAL A 226 -0.70 15.10 7.92
N ARG A 227 -1.09 16.34 8.26
CA ARG A 227 -0.44 17.57 7.76
C ARG A 227 1.00 17.68 8.22
N GLU A 228 1.30 17.41 9.49
CA GLU A 228 2.67 17.40 10.00
C GLU A 228 3.58 16.43 9.22
N ILE A 229 3.06 15.24 8.88
CA ILE A 229 3.81 14.27 8.07
C ILE A 229 3.95 14.75 6.62
N GLU A 230 2.90 15.32 6.04
CA GLU A 230 2.95 15.88 4.68
C GLU A 230 4.02 16.97 4.56
N GLU A 231 4.09 17.87 5.53
CA GLU A 231 5.11 18.90 5.60
C GLU A 231 6.54 18.32 5.66
N LEU A 232 6.76 17.25 6.46
CA LEU A 232 8.04 16.55 6.50
C LEU A 232 8.42 15.96 5.13
N VAL A 233 7.45 15.36 4.43
CA VAL A 233 7.69 14.76 3.11
C VAL A 233 7.99 15.82 2.05
N ARG A 234 7.38 17.00 2.17
CA ARG A 234 7.52 18.12 1.23
C ARG A 234 8.80 18.94 1.43
N HIS A 235 9.12 19.34 2.67
CA HIS A 235 10.12 20.37 2.97
C HIS A 235 11.59 19.90 3.00
N VAL A 236 11.88 18.62 2.87
CA VAL A 236 13.30 18.17 2.81
C VAL A 236 13.97 18.47 1.47
N ASN A 237 13.27 19.07 0.49
CA ASN A 237 13.81 19.46 -0.81
C ASN A 237 14.44 20.88 -0.85
N ASP A 238 14.35 21.67 0.22
CA ASP A 238 14.77 23.08 0.24
C ASP A 238 16.15 23.31 0.90
N LYS A 239 17.03 22.31 0.95
CA LYS A 239 18.42 22.50 1.42
C LYS A 239 19.44 21.94 0.46
#